data_03f063211b87a2087632516811b3c227
#
_entry.id   03f063211b87a2087632516811b3c227
#
_cell.length_a   1.000
_cell.length_b   1.000
_cell.length_c   1.000
_cell.angle_alpha   90.00
_cell.angle_beta   90.00
_cell.angle_gamma   90.00
#
_symmetry.space_group_name_H-M   'P 1'
#
loop_
_entity.id
_entity.type
_entity.pdbx_description
1 polymer ?
#
loop_
_entity_poly.entity_id
_entity_poly.type
_entity_poly.pdbx_seq_one_letter_code
_entity_poly.pdbx_strand_id
1 'polypeptide(L)'
;MEILPFDNRDGLIWMNGEFIAWNDAKCHVITQGMHYASSVFEGERAYKGKIFKSEEHTKRLFKSAATLGIDIPFSEDEINEAKDELIKKMNLEDCYVRPIVWRGSQQMGLSTSKSDVNVAIAVWDDWASYFKIEDRKAGLRLITSPWKRPSPDTAPCEAKASGPYVICTMSKSFAENNGFHDALMLDYRGYVAEGTGANIFFIKDNEIHTPIPDCFLNGITRQTVIEMLSNQGFKIIERHIEPNEIANYEEAFLTGTAAEITPIQSIDDIKFNTGDSTKNFKFMQDYHNLVRS
;
A
#
# COMPACT_ATOMS: atom_id res chain seq x y z
N MET A 1 10.41 19.46 -10.67
CA MET A 1 10.80 18.43 -11.66
C MET A 1 9.50 17.90 -12.23
N GLU A 2 9.32 17.94 -13.53
CA GLU A 2 8.12 17.41 -14.18
C GLU A 2 8.17 15.88 -14.04
N ILE A 3 7.11 15.27 -13.50
CA ILE A 3 7.04 13.80 -13.35
C ILE A 3 6.84 13.23 -14.75
N LEU A 4 7.76 12.38 -15.20
CA LEU A 4 7.60 11.66 -16.46
C LEU A 4 6.34 10.77 -16.39
N PRO A 5 5.46 10.82 -17.40
CA PRO A 5 4.31 9.93 -17.46
C PRO A 5 4.73 8.46 -17.35
N PHE A 6 3.96 7.65 -16.61
CA PHE A 6 4.28 6.23 -16.43
C PHE A 6 4.14 5.40 -17.71
N ASP A 7 3.40 5.86 -18.68
CA ASP A 7 3.22 5.21 -19.98
C ASP A 7 4.28 5.62 -21.02
N ASN A 8 5.23 6.48 -20.66
CA ASN A 8 6.29 6.96 -21.54
C ASN A 8 7.65 6.95 -20.82
N ARG A 9 8.13 5.74 -20.50
CA ARG A 9 9.41 5.49 -19.85
C ARG A 9 10.26 4.53 -20.64
N ASP A 10 11.56 4.62 -20.48
CA ASP A 10 12.49 3.62 -21.00
C ASP A 10 12.60 2.46 -20.02
N GLY A 11 12.94 1.28 -20.54
CA GLY A 11 13.21 0.10 -19.75
C GLY A 11 12.34 -1.10 -20.09
N LEU A 12 12.19 -1.99 -19.12
CA LEU A 12 11.52 -3.28 -19.27
C LEU A 12 10.36 -3.43 -18.28
N ILE A 13 9.36 -4.19 -18.69
CA ILE A 13 8.33 -4.79 -17.84
C ILE A 13 8.39 -6.29 -18.07
N TRP A 14 8.32 -7.09 -17.00
CA TRP A 14 8.05 -8.51 -17.13
C TRP A 14 6.54 -8.70 -17.29
N MET A 15 6.13 -9.40 -18.35
CA MET A 15 4.71 -9.61 -18.64
C MET A 15 4.49 -11.01 -19.22
N ASN A 16 3.68 -11.81 -18.56
CA ASN A 16 3.28 -13.16 -18.98
C ASN A 16 4.47 -14.09 -19.31
N GLY A 17 5.56 -14.01 -18.55
CA GLY A 17 6.75 -14.86 -18.72
C GLY A 17 7.87 -14.21 -19.54
N GLU A 18 7.69 -13.03 -20.10
CA GLU A 18 8.65 -12.36 -20.97
C GLU A 18 9.04 -10.97 -20.49
N PHE A 19 10.27 -10.55 -20.77
CA PHE A 19 10.71 -9.16 -20.59
C PHE A 19 10.45 -8.39 -21.88
N ILE A 20 9.52 -7.44 -21.83
CA ILE A 20 9.13 -6.61 -22.97
C ILE A 20 9.54 -5.16 -22.75
N ALA A 21 9.63 -4.37 -23.81
CA ALA A 21 9.86 -2.93 -23.69
C ALA A 21 8.72 -2.27 -22.90
N TRP A 22 9.05 -1.32 -22.03
CA TRP A 22 8.08 -0.62 -21.17
C TRP A 22 6.86 -0.10 -21.95
N ASN A 23 7.10 0.53 -23.10
CA ASN A 23 6.06 1.13 -23.93
C ASN A 23 5.18 0.10 -24.67
N ASP A 24 5.55 -1.18 -24.68
CA ASP A 24 4.80 -2.27 -25.30
C ASP A 24 3.89 -3.02 -24.31
N ALA A 25 4.01 -2.75 -23.02
CA ALA A 25 3.15 -3.32 -21.97
C ALA A 25 1.75 -2.69 -22.01
N LYS A 26 0.90 -3.16 -22.93
CA LYS A 26 -0.44 -2.61 -23.21
C LYS A 26 -1.54 -3.63 -22.96
N CYS A 27 -2.69 -3.15 -22.52
CA CYS A 27 -3.91 -3.93 -22.38
C CYS A 27 -4.97 -3.48 -23.39
N HIS A 28 -5.78 -4.43 -23.87
CA HIS A 28 -6.92 -4.09 -24.72
C HIS A 28 -8.01 -3.37 -23.89
N VAL A 29 -8.67 -2.38 -24.48
CA VAL A 29 -9.70 -1.57 -23.80
C VAL A 29 -10.87 -2.39 -23.24
N ILE A 30 -11.17 -3.59 -23.80
CA ILE A 30 -12.22 -4.51 -23.32
C ILE A 30 -11.71 -5.46 -22.23
N THR A 31 -10.55 -5.22 -21.66
CA THR A 31 -10.01 -6.03 -20.56
C THR A 31 -10.97 -6.07 -19.35
N GLN A 32 -11.37 -7.26 -18.92
CA GLN A 32 -12.34 -7.46 -17.83
C GLN A 32 -11.83 -6.84 -16.51
N GLY A 33 -10.54 -6.95 -16.21
CA GLY A 33 -9.92 -6.29 -15.08
C GLY A 33 -10.16 -4.79 -15.02
N MET A 34 -10.21 -4.12 -16.20
CA MET A 34 -10.48 -2.69 -16.30
C MET A 34 -11.96 -2.34 -16.08
N HIS A 35 -12.90 -3.16 -16.56
CA HIS A 35 -14.34 -2.88 -16.47
C HIS A 35 -14.97 -3.32 -15.15
N TYR A 36 -14.50 -4.43 -14.57
CA TYR A 36 -15.11 -5.04 -13.38
C TYR A 36 -14.13 -5.17 -12.21
N ALA A 37 -12.98 -4.48 -12.29
CA ALA A 37 -11.93 -4.51 -11.28
C ALA A 37 -11.47 -5.94 -10.89
N SER A 38 -11.55 -6.89 -11.86
CA SER A 38 -11.14 -8.28 -11.68
C SER A 38 -9.61 -8.37 -11.75
N SER A 39 -8.96 -7.77 -10.75
CA SER A 39 -7.50 -7.66 -10.64
C SER A 39 -7.05 -7.50 -9.20
N VAL A 40 -5.83 -7.99 -8.93
CA VAL A 40 -5.11 -7.84 -7.66
C VAL A 40 -3.71 -7.33 -7.93
N PHE A 41 -3.10 -6.67 -6.97
CA PHE A 41 -1.76 -6.12 -7.15
C PHE A 41 -0.97 -6.13 -5.85
N GLU A 42 0.34 -5.98 -5.97
CA GLU A 42 1.23 -5.72 -4.85
C GLU A 42 1.95 -4.38 -5.00
N GLY A 43 2.46 -3.92 -3.89
CA GLY A 43 3.37 -2.80 -3.82
C GLY A 43 4.51 -3.19 -2.89
N GLU A 44 5.68 -3.39 -3.47
CA GLU A 44 6.88 -3.81 -2.78
C GLU A 44 7.97 -2.77 -2.96
N ARG A 45 9.01 -2.86 -2.16
CA ARG A 45 10.12 -1.95 -2.26
C ARG A 45 11.45 -2.69 -2.14
N ALA A 46 12.34 -2.42 -3.07
CA ALA A 46 13.73 -2.86 -2.99
C ALA A 46 14.58 -1.78 -2.32
N TYR A 47 15.54 -2.22 -1.53
CA TYR A 47 16.58 -1.43 -0.89
C TYR A 47 17.93 -2.10 -1.16
N LYS A 48 18.90 -1.37 -1.70
CA LYS A 48 20.19 -1.92 -2.10
C LYS A 48 20.08 -3.16 -3.00
N GLY A 49 19.12 -3.13 -3.93
CA GLY A 49 18.88 -4.23 -4.88
C GLY A 49 18.13 -5.44 -4.31
N LYS A 50 17.66 -5.41 -3.06
CA LYS A 50 16.90 -6.50 -2.44
C LYS A 50 15.49 -6.07 -2.08
N ILE A 51 14.49 -6.83 -2.50
CA ILE A 51 13.09 -6.58 -2.14
C ILE A 51 12.87 -6.95 -0.69
N PHE A 52 12.41 -6.01 0.11
CA PHE A 52 12.07 -6.24 1.50
C PHE A 52 10.79 -7.09 1.61
N LYS A 53 10.90 -8.24 2.30
CA LYS A 53 9.80 -9.21 2.50
C LYS A 53 9.13 -9.67 1.19
N SER A 54 9.94 -9.95 0.16
CA SER A 54 9.48 -10.38 -1.17
C SER A 54 8.53 -11.58 -1.12
N GLU A 55 8.88 -12.61 -0.35
CA GLU A 55 8.05 -13.81 -0.22
C GLU A 55 6.69 -13.52 0.41
N GLU A 56 6.64 -12.71 1.49
CA GLU A 56 5.38 -12.34 2.15
C GLU A 56 4.48 -11.54 1.21
N HIS A 57 5.05 -10.67 0.39
CA HIS A 57 4.31 -9.94 -0.63
C HIS A 57 3.77 -10.88 -1.70
N THR A 58 4.58 -11.80 -2.21
CA THR A 58 4.14 -12.78 -3.21
C THR A 58 3.03 -13.69 -2.64
N LYS A 59 3.19 -14.22 -1.43
CA LYS A 59 2.14 -15.00 -0.76
C LYS A 59 0.84 -14.21 -0.64
N ARG A 60 0.90 -12.91 -0.33
CA ARG A 60 -0.28 -12.06 -0.26
C ARG A 60 -0.90 -11.80 -1.64
N LEU A 61 -0.09 -11.65 -2.70
CA LEU A 61 -0.58 -11.56 -4.07
C LEU A 61 -1.41 -12.80 -4.44
N PHE A 62 -0.88 -14.00 -4.19
CA PHE A 62 -1.57 -15.26 -4.43
C PHE A 62 -2.83 -15.41 -3.58
N LYS A 63 -2.77 -15.09 -2.29
CA LYS A 63 -3.94 -15.07 -1.42
C LYS A 63 -5.02 -14.11 -1.94
N SER A 64 -4.64 -12.91 -2.36
CA SER A 64 -5.56 -11.92 -2.92
C SER A 64 -6.19 -12.40 -4.24
N ALA A 65 -5.41 -13.04 -5.10
CA ALA A 65 -5.87 -13.63 -6.35
C ALA A 65 -6.89 -14.76 -6.07
N ALA A 66 -6.56 -15.68 -5.18
CA ALA A 66 -7.44 -16.78 -4.78
C ALA A 66 -8.77 -16.28 -4.20
N THR A 67 -8.76 -15.21 -3.41
CA THR A 67 -9.99 -14.56 -2.88
C THR A 67 -10.93 -14.09 -4.01
N LEU A 68 -10.37 -13.68 -5.15
CA LEU A 68 -11.14 -13.29 -6.35
C LEU A 68 -11.37 -14.45 -7.33
N GLY A 69 -11.00 -15.67 -6.97
CA GLY A 69 -11.08 -16.83 -7.86
C GLY A 69 -10.18 -16.71 -9.08
N ILE A 70 -9.02 -16.06 -8.93
CA ILE A 70 -8.00 -15.89 -9.99
C ILE A 70 -6.86 -16.88 -9.70
N ASP A 71 -6.65 -17.83 -10.61
CA ASP A 71 -5.52 -18.76 -10.57
C ASP A 71 -4.36 -18.15 -11.35
N ILE A 72 -3.28 -17.80 -10.64
CA ILE A 72 -2.06 -17.22 -11.25
C ILE A 72 -1.34 -18.33 -12.02
N PRO A 73 -1.03 -18.16 -13.34
CA PRO A 73 -0.43 -19.21 -14.16
C PRO A 73 1.09 -19.34 -13.98
N PHE A 74 1.63 -18.91 -12.85
CA PHE A 74 3.03 -18.96 -12.44
C PHE A 74 3.10 -19.39 -10.98
N SER A 75 4.20 -20.00 -10.56
CA SER A 75 4.49 -20.28 -9.15
C SER A 75 4.96 -19.03 -8.40
N GLU A 76 4.93 -19.07 -7.05
CA GLU A 76 5.49 -18.01 -6.21
C GLU A 76 6.98 -17.79 -6.48
N ASP A 77 7.74 -18.88 -6.73
CA ASP A 77 9.18 -18.82 -7.02
C ASP A 77 9.43 -18.11 -8.36
N GLU A 78 8.69 -18.46 -9.42
CA GLU A 78 8.81 -17.80 -10.74
C GLU A 78 8.53 -16.29 -10.63
N ILE A 79 7.53 -15.89 -9.85
CA ILE A 79 7.25 -14.47 -9.61
C ILE A 79 8.37 -13.78 -8.84
N ASN A 80 8.94 -14.43 -7.81
CA ASN A 80 10.06 -13.88 -7.05
C ASN A 80 11.32 -13.74 -7.93
N GLU A 81 11.66 -14.76 -8.72
CA GLU A 81 12.78 -14.73 -9.66
C GLU A 81 12.60 -13.62 -10.72
N ALA A 82 11.40 -13.48 -11.27
CA ALA A 82 11.08 -12.44 -12.25
C ALA A 82 11.26 -11.01 -11.69
N LYS A 83 10.87 -10.79 -10.44
CA LYS A 83 11.08 -9.50 -9.75
C LYS A 83 12.57 -9.19 -9.61
N ASP A 84 13.34 -10.15 -9.10
CA ASP A 84 14.78 -9.98 -8.87
C ASP A 84 15.54 -9.78 -10.18
N GLU A 85 15.18 -10.54 -11.22
CA GLU A 85 15.80 -10.41 -12.54
C GLU A 85 15.47 -9.07 -13.18
N LEU A 86 14.23 -8.60 -13.06
CA LEU A 86 13.81 -7.32 -13.59
C LEU A 86 14.58 -6.16 -12.95
N ILE A 87 14.74 -6.14 -11.61
CA ILE A 87 15.55 -5.15 -10.89
C ILE A 87 16.99 -5.14 -11.42
N LYS A 88 17.61 -6.32 -11.60
CA LYS A 88 18.96 -6.43 -12.14
C LYS A 88 19.06 -5.92 -13.58
N LYS A 89 18.12 -6.28 -14.45
CA LYS A 89 18.07 -5.81 -15.85
C LYS A 89 17.87 -4.30 -15.96
N MET A 90 17.12 -3.72 -15.04
CA MET A 90 16.88 -2.28 -14.94
C MET A 90 18.00 -1.53 -14.22
N ASN A 91 18.98 -2.26 -13.66
CA ASN A 91 20.11 -1.70 -12.89
C ASN A 91 19.65 -0.74 -11.76
N LEU A 92 18.64 -1.17 -10.99
CA LEU A 92 18.06 -0.39 -9.91
C LEU A 92 18.52 -0.93 -8.55
N GLU A 93 18.81 -0.03 -7.60
CA GLU A 93 19.16 -0.37 -6.22
C GLU A 93 18.00 -0.09 -5.26
N ASP A 94 17.47 1.12 -5.29
CA ASP A 94 16.30 1.53 -4.50
C ASP A 94 15.13 1.78 -5.47
N CYS A 95 14.12 0.89 -5.46
CA CYS A 95 13.02 1.01 -6.40
C CYS A 95 11.69 0.51 -5.81
N TYR A 96 10.62 0.94 -6.43
CA TYR A 96 9.29 0.40 -6.20
C TYR A 96 9.03 -0.77 -7.15
N VAL A 97 8.39 -1.82 -6.65
CA VAL A 97 8.04 -3.02 -7.43
C VAL A 97 6.54 -3.20 -7.40
N ARG A 98 5.92 -3.31 -8.57
CA ARG A 98 4.48 -3.41 -8.77
C ARG A 98 4.08 -4.66 -9.54
N PRO A 99 3.93 -5.81 -8.90
CA PRO A 99 3.22 -6.93 -9.47
C PRO A 99 1.73 -6.63 -9.60
N ILE A 100 1.14 -7.04 -10.71
CA ILE A 100 -0.30 -6.95 -10.97
C ILE A 100 -0.76 -8.21 -11.69
N VAL A 101 -1.93 -8.72 -11.30
CA VAL A 101 -2.61 -9.86 -11.92
C VAL A 101 -4.02 -9.45 -12.29
N TRP A 102 -4.45 -9.72 -13.50
CA TRP A 102 -5.78 -9.32 -13.97
C TRP A 102 -6.38 -10.29 -14.99
N ARG A 103 -7.71 -10.29 -15.09
CA ARG A 103 -8.43 -11.01 -16.14
C ARG A 103 -8.41 -10.23 -17.44
N GLY A 104 -8.10 -10.92 -18.54
CA GLY A 104 -7.92 -10.37 -19.87
C GLY A 104 -9.22 -10.03 -20.60
N SER A 105 -9.16 -10.00 -21.94
CA SER A 105 -10.20 -9.49 -22.85
C SER A 105 -10.89 -10.58 -23.68
N GLN A 106 -10.69 -11.85 -23.35
CA GLN A 106 -11.24 -13.00 -24.10
C GLN A 106 -12.75 -13.13 -23.93
N GLN A 107 -13.30 -12.56 -22.86
CA GLN A 107 -14.74 -12.56 -22.59
C GLN A 107 -15.15 -11.21 -21.99
N MET A 108 -16.31 -10.70 -22.44
CA MET A 108 -16.97 -9.54 -21.84
C MET A 108 -18.15 -10.00 -20.97
N GLY A 109 -18.43 -9.25 -19.90
CA GLY A 109 -19.49 -9.56 -18.93
C GLY A 109 -18.93 -10.08 -17.61
N LEU A 110 -19.82 -10.42 -16.67
CA LEU A 110 -19.45 -10.82 -15.29
C LEU A 110 -18.90 -12.25 -15.19
N SER A 111 -19.21 -13.12 -16.18
CA SER A 111 -18.63 -14.46 -16.22
C SER A 111 -17.13 -14.40 -16.46
N THR A 112 -16.37 -15.22 -15.75
CA THR A 112 -14.92 -15.29 -15.84
C THR A 112 -14.39 -16.57 -16.49
N SER A 113 -15.30 -17.47 -16.93
CA SER A 113 -14.99 -18.84 -17.34
C SER A 113 -14.08 -18.97 -18.59
N LYS A 114 -13.96 -17.92 -19.38
CA LYS A 114 -13.13 -17.87 -20.60
C LYS A 114 -12.08 -16.75 -20.58
N SER A 115 -11.93 -16.06 -19.46
CA SER A 115 -10.94 -14.96 -19.34
C SER A 115 -9.58 -15.53 -18.97
N ASP A 116 -8.58 -15.27 -19.80
CA ASP A 116 -7.19 -15.56 -19.46
C ASP A 116 -6.75 -14.71 -18.27
N VAL A 117 -5.81 -15.21 -17.52
CA VAL A 117 -5.14 -14.49 -16.44
C VAL A 117 -3.82 -13.94 -16.97
N ASN A 118 -3.62 -12.65 -16.79
CA ASN A 118 -2.39 -11.97 -17.16
C ASN A 118 -1.65 -11.54 -15.89
N VAL A 119 -0.33 -11.53 -15.97
CA VAL A 119 0.56 -11.07 -14.89
C VAL A 119 1.59 -10.11 -15.46
N ALA A 120 1.81 -8.99 -14.78
CA ALA A 120 2.90 -8.10 -15.11
C ALA A 120 3.62 -7.62 -13.84
N ILE A 121 4.91 -7.30 -13.97
CA ILE A 121 5.73 -6.72 -12.93
C ILE A 121 6.43 -5.51 -13.52
N ALA A 122 6.22 -4.34 -12.93
CA ALA A 122 6.91 -3.11 -13.27
C ALA A 122 7.81 -2.66 -12.10
N VAL A 123 8.97 -2.05 -12.41
CA VAL A 123 9.89 -1.48 -11.39
C VAL A 123 10.30 -0.07 -11.79
N TRP A 124 10.39 0.85 -10.81
CA TRP A 124 10.83 2.23 -11.04
C TRP A 124 11.42 2.85 -9.78
N ASP A 125 12.25 3.86 -9.92
CA ASP A 125 13.03 4.49 -8.86
C ASP A 125 12.53 5.88 -8.41
N ASP A 126 11.68 6.57 -9.15
CA ASP A 126 11.17 7.91 -8.86
C ASP A 126 9.97 7.94 -7.89
N TRP A 127 9.82 6.92 -7.06
CA TRP A 127 8.72 6.76 -6.11
C TRP A 127 8.73 7.80 -4.96
N ALA A 128 9.85 8.50 -4.74
CA ALA A 128 9.98 9.58 -3.74
C ALA A 128 8.97 10.73 -3.95
N SER A 129 8.27 10.76 -5.10
CA SER A 129 7.19 11.71 -5.35
C SER A 129 5.92 11.45 -4.55
N TYR A 130 5.73 10.25 -3.94
CA TYR A 130 4.54 9.95 -3.13
C TYR A 130 4.51 10.71 -1.81
N PHE A 131 5.67 10.82 -1.13
CA PHE A 131 5.85 11.61 0.09
C PHE A 131 7.23 12.24 0.05
N LYS A 132 7.31 13.54 -0.10
CA LYS A 132 8.58 14.25 0.00
C LYS A 132 9.20 14.01 1.37
N ILE A 133 10.52 13.81 1.41
CA ILE A 133 11.25 13.53 2.67
C ILE A 133 11.04 14.64 3.69
N GLU A 134 10.96 15.89 3.24
CA GLU A 134 10.69 17.06 4.06
C GLU A 134 9.33 17.01 4.73
N ASP A 135 8.31 16.53 4.01
CA ASP A 135 6.95 16.38 4.52
C ASP A 135 6.86 15.26 5.57
N ARG A 136 7.68 14.22 5.44
CA ARG A 136 7.73 13.11 6.42
C ARG A 136 8.12 13.59 7.82
N LYS A 137 9.13 14.47 7.94
CA LYS A 137 9.58 14.99 9.23
C LYS A 137 8.55 15.95 9.85
N ALA A 138 7.97 16.81 9.03
CA ALA A 138 6.95 17.75 9.45
C ALA A 138 5.65 17.04 9.84
N GLY A 139 5.43 15.84 9.31
CA GLY A 139 4.21 15.07 9.46
C GLY A 139 3.13 15.46 8.45
N LEU A 140 2.24 14.53 8.16
CA LEU A 140 1.13 14.71 7.24
C LEU A 140 -0.08 15.34 7.94
N ARG A 141 -0.82 16.17 7.22
CA ARG A 141 -2.13 16.66 7.66
C ARG A 141 -3.20 15.81 6.96
N LEU A 142 -4.06 15.18 7.77
CA LEU A 142 -5.16 14.35 7.30
C LEU A 142 -6.50 15.05 7.57
N ILE A 143 -7.46 14.78 6.70
CA ILE A 143 -8.87 15.13 6.90
C ILE A 143 -9.70 13.84 6.97
N THR A 144 -10.71 13.80 7.82
CA THR A 144 -11.62 12.64 7.86
C THR A 144 -12.40 12.55 6.56
N SER A 145 -12.30 11.38 5.91
CA SER A 145 -12.99 11.11 4.65
C SER A 145 -14.50 10.99 4.83
N PRO A 146 -15.31 11.49 3.88
CA PRO A 146 -16.73 11.17 3.82
C PRO A 146 -17.00 9.71 3.41
N TRP A 147 -16.03 9.02 2.81
CA TRP A 147 -16.11 7.63 2.37
C TRP A 147 -15.57 6.68 3.43
N LYS A 148 -16.28 5.57 3.64
CA LYS A 148 -15.93 4.56 4.65
C LYS A 148 -15.37 3.30 4.03
N ARG A 149 -14.53 2.57 4.79
CA ARG A 149 -14.14 1.20 4.42
C ARG A 149 -15.37 0.29 4.50
N PRO A 150 -15.58 -0.59 3.50
CA PRO A 150 -16.76 -1.45 3.45
C PRO A 150 -16.73 -2.54 4.51
N SER A 151 -17.90 -3.13 4.78
CA SER A 151 -18.00 -4.35 5.55
C SER A 151 -17.34 -5.53 4.82
N PRO A 152 -16.69 -6.47 5.54
CA PRO A 152 -16.18 -7.72 4.96
C PRO A 152 -17.27 -8.55 4.22
N ASP A 153 -18.53 -8.38 4.59
CA ASP A 153 -19.67 -9.01 3.92
C ASP A 153 -20.02 -8.36 2.57
N THR A 154 -19.50 -7.18 2.28
CA THR A 154 -19.81 -6.43 1.06
C THR A 154 -18.64 -6.33 0.08
N ALA A 155 -17.40 -6.53 0.54
CA ALA A 155 -16.21 -6.49 -0.29
C ALA A 155 -15.09 -7.34 0.33
N PRO A 156 -14.18 -7.91 -0.48
CA PRO A 156 -13.05 -8.71 0.01
C PRO A 156 -11.97 -7.82 0.64
N CYS A 157 -12.21 -7.32 1.85
CA CYS A 157 -11.36 -6.32 2.51
C CYS A 157 -9.94 -6.81 2.82
N GLU A 158 -9.75 -8.11 2.96
CA GLU A 158 -8.45 -8.75 3.20
C GLU A 158 -7.59 -8.93 1.94
N ALA A 159 -8.20 -8.81 0.75
CA ALA A 159 -7.52 -8.92 -0.52
C ALA A 159 -7.02 -7.55 -1.01
N LYS A 160 -5.81 -7.53 -1.55
CA LYS A 160 -5.27 -6.34 -2.23
C LYS A 160 -5.83 -6.27 -3.66
N ALA A 161 -7.15 -6.17 -3.76
CA ALA A 161 -7.92 -6.12 -4.99
C ALA A 161 -8.17 -4.68 -5.46
N SER A 162 -8.19 -4.45 -6.76
CA SER A 162 -8.33 -3.09 -7.34
C SER A 162 -9.67 -2.43 -7.01
N GLY A 163 -10.76 -3.19 -6.92
CA GLY A 163 -12.10 -2.64 -6.69
C GLY A 163 -12.22 -1.78 -5.43
N PRO A 164 -11.85 -2.25 -4.25
CA PRO A 164 -11.89 -1.47 -3.01
C PRO A 164 -11.04 -0.20 -3.01
N TYR A 165 -10.08 -0.06 -3.93
CA TYR A 165 -9.25 1.16 -4.01
C TYR A 165 -9.96 2.36 -4.62
N VAL A 166 -11.12 2.20 -5.26
CA VAL A 166 -11.88 3.33 -5.79
C VAL A 166 -12.25 4.32 -4.66
N ILE A 167 -12.67 3.83 -3.49
CA ILE A 167 -12.97 4.71 -2.35
C ILE A 167 -11.71 5.36 -1.75
N CYS A 168 -10.56 4.68 -1.86
CA CYS A 168 -9.28 5.26 -1.44
C CYS A 168 -8.88 6.42 -2.36
N THR A 169 -9.01 6.27 -3.68
CA THR A 169 -8.73 7.35 -4.63
C THR A 169 -9.70 8.53 -4.47
N MET A 170 -10.98 8.26 -4.25
CA MET A 170 -11.98 9.30 -3.96
C MET A 170 -11.66 10.06 -2.67
N SER A 171 -11.27 9.34 -1.61
CA SER A 171 -10.87 9.92 -0.32
C SER A 171 -9.59 10.75 -0.45
N LYS A 172 -8.61 10.27 -1.21
CA LYS A 172 -7.36 10.98 -1.50
C LYS A 172 -7.64 12.29 -2.25
N SER A 173 -8.42 12.23 -3.32
CA SER A 173 -8.82 13.42 -4.09
C SER A 173 -9.60 14.42 -3.24
N PHE A 174 -10.48 13.93 -2.34
CA PHE A 174 -11.18 14.80 -1.40
C PHE A 174 -10.19 15.52 -0.47
N ALA A 175 -9.23 14.82 0.10
CA ALA A 175 -8.21 15.42 0.96
C ALA A 175 -7.39 16.49 0.22
N GLU A 176 -6.88 16.18 -0.96
CA GLU A 176 -6.08 17.09 -1.77
C GLU A 176 -6.87 18.35 -2.18
N ASN A 177 -8.13 18.20 -2.57
CA ASN A 177 -9.01 19.32 -2.91
C ASN A 177 -9.32 20.24 -1.72
N ASN A 178 -9.17 19.74 -0.48
CA ASN A 178 -9.34 20.51 0.76
C ASN A 178 -7.99 20.96 1.36
N GLY A 179 -6.86 20.78 0.65
CA GLY A 179 -5.55 21.25 1.08
C GLY A 179 -4.86 20.37 2.13
N PHE A 180 -5.30 19.11 2.26
CA PHE A 180 -4.67 18.10 3.12
C PHE A 180 -3.80 17.14 2.30
N HIS A 181 -2.90 16.44 3.00
CA HIS A 181 -1.98 15.51 2.34
C HIS A 181 -2.61 14.14 2.10
N ASP A 182 -3.50 13.68 3.00
CA ASP A 182 -4.17 12.39 2.91
C ASP A 182 -5.49 12.42 3.68
N ALA A 183 -6.28 11.34 3.65
CA ALA A 183 -7.50 11.23 4.41
C ALA A 183 -7.45 10.11 5.45
N LEU A 184 -8.01 10.37 6.63
CA LEU A 184 -8.37 9.33 7.57
C LEU A 184 -9.68 8.70 7.12
N MET A 185 -9.70 7.39 6.93
CA MET A 185 -10.90 6.63 6.63
C MET A 185 -11.45 5.96 7.89
N LEU A 186 -12.75 6.06 8.08
CA LEU A 186 -13.46 5.27 9.07
C LEU A 186 -13.96 3.97 8.41
N ASP A 187 -14.27 2.96 9.22
CA ASP A 187 -14.94 1.76 8.75
C ASP A 187 -16.47 1.97 8.64
N TYR A 188 -17.16 0.98 8.11
CA TYR A 188 -18.62 1.00 7.93
C TYR A 188 -19.40 1.22 9.26
N ARG A 189 -18.82 0.83 10.41
CA ARG A 189 -19.37 1.01 11.78
C ARG A 189 -19.12 2.43 12.30
N GLY A 190 -18.11 3.12 11.81
CA GLY A 190 -17.68 4.45 12.25
C GLY A 190 -16.41 4.46 13.07
N TYR A 191 -15.75 3.31 13.28
CA TYR A 191 -14.44 3.25 13.93
C TYR A 191 -13.33 3.73 12.99
N VAL A 192 -12.24 4.20 13.56
CA VAL A 192 -11.01 4.51 12.82
C VAL A 192 -10.52 3.25 12.11
N ALA A 193 -10.23 3.35 10.82
CA ALA A 193 -9.71 2.26 10.01
C ALA A 193 -8.25 2.48 9.61
N GLU A 194 -8.00 3.33 8.65
CA GLU A 194 -6.67 3.54 8.07
C GLU A 194 -6.59 4.87 7.30
N GLY A 195 -5.43 5.23 6.73
CA GLY A 195 -5.30 6.24 5.68
C GLY A 195 -5.77 5.70 4.33
N THR A 196 -5.63 6.48 3.25
CA THR A 196 -6.11 6.04 1.92
C THR A 196 -5.30 4.88 1.32
N GLY A 197 -4.08 4.66 1.75
CA GLY A 197 -3.21 3.58 1.28
C GLY A 197 -2.19 3.11 2.32
N ALA A 198 -2.42 3.39 3.60
CA ALA A 198 -1.51 3.12 4.70
C ALA A 198 -2.26 2.89 6.00
N ASN A 199 -1.80 1.95 6.82
CA ASN A 199 -2.38 1.71 8.14
C ASN A 199 -1.98 2.81 9.14
N ILE A 200 -2.78 3.00 10.18
CA ILE A 200 -2.59 4.07 11.17
C ILE A 200 -2.26 3.53 12.55
N PHE A 201 -1.41 4.26 13.26
CA PHE A 201 -1.02 4.03 14.65
C PHE A 201 -1.11 5.31 15.46
N PHE A 202 -1.44 5.17 16.73
CA PHE A 202 -1.50 6.24 17.71
C PHE A 202 -0.64 5.91 18.91
N ILE A 203 0.02 6.91 19.49
CA ILE A 203 0.91 6.76 20.65
C ILE A 203 0.34 7.54 21.82
N LYS A 204 0.30 6.88 22.99
CA LYS A 204 0.01 7.48 24.27
C LYS A 204 0.93 6.87 25.32
N ASP A 205 1.70 7.69 26.01
CA ASP A 205 2.70 7.22 26.96
C ASP A 205 3.65 6.17 26.34
N ASN A 206 3.65 4.94 26.83
CA ASN A 206 4.41 3.80 26.28
C ASN A 206 3.52 2.76 25.57
N GLU A 207 2.28 3.12 25.27
CA GLU A 207 1.33 2.28 24.56
C GLU A 207 1.16 2.74 23.11
N ILE A 208 1.08 1.79 22.19
CA ILE A 208 0.89 2.03 20.77
C ILE A 208 -0.39 1.33 20.36
N HIS A 209 -1.36 2.12 19.94
CA HIS A 209 -2.68 1.66 19.54
C HIS A 209 -2.80 1.65 18.02
N THR A 210 -3.40 0.59 17.48
CA THR A 210 -3.70 0.49 16.05
C THR A 210 -5.04 -0.22 15.85
N PRO A 211 -5.84 0.17 14.84
CA PRO A 211 -7.08 -0.51 14.56
C PRO A 211 -6.90 -1.99 14.19
N ILE A 212 -7.88 -2.82 14.58
CA ILE A 212 -7.97 -4.23 14.16
C ILE A 212 -8.27 -4.27 12.65
N PRO A 213 -7.46 -4.98 11.84
CA PRO A 213 -7.61 -4.99 10.39
C PRO A 213 -8.70 -6.01 9.94
N ASP A 214 -9.94 -5.81 10.37
CA ASP A 214 -11.09 -6.67 10.07
C ASP A 214 -11.91 -6.20 8.85
N CYS A 215 -11.71 -4.96 8.39
CA CYS A 215 -12.38 -4.40 7.21
C CYS A 215 -11.43 -3.62 6.27
N PHE A 216 -10.14 -3.80 6.44
CA PHE A 216 -9.08 -3.24 5.60
C PHE A 216 -7.85 -4.15 5.61
N LEU A 217 -6.85 -3.83 4.80
CA LEU A 217 -5.70 -4.68 4.60
C LEU A 217 -4.78 -4.68 5.83
N ASN A 218 -4.44 -5.87 6.36
CA ASN A 218 -3.37 -6.02 7.35
C ASN A 218 -2.02 -5.88 6.65
N GLY A 219 -1.49 -4.65 6.62
CA GLY A 219 -0.28 -4.30 5.88
C GLY A 219 0.97 -5.06 6.35
N ILE A 220 1.84 -5.48 5.42
CA ILE A 220 3.12 -6.13 5.76
C ILE A 220 4.01 -5.14 6.53
N THR A 221 4.04 -3.88 6.15
CA THR A 221 4.72 -2.83 6.93
C THR A 221 4.13 -2.69 8.33
N ARG A 222 2.78 -2.72 8.47
CA ARG A 222 2.12 -2.70 9.78
C ARG A 222 2.60 -3.83 10.66
N GLN A 223 2.61 -5.06 10.17
CA GLN A 223 3.07 -6.25 10.90
C GLN A 223 4.53 -6.13 11.30
N THR A 224 5.39 -5.67 10.38
CA THR A 224 6.82 -5.42 10.67
C THR A 224 7.02 -4.37 11.76
N VAL A 225 6.24 -3.30 11.73
CA VAL A 225 6.32 -2.23 12.75
C VAL A 225 5.83 -2.74 14.10
N ILE A 226 4.76 -3.53 14.16
CA ILE A 226 4.30 -4.18 15.40
C ILE A 226 5.40 -5.04 16.00
N GLU A 227 6.04 -5.89 15.19
CA GLU A 227 7.15 -6.75 15.63
C GLU A 227 8.34 -5.92 16.13
N MET A 228 8.77 -4.92 15.34
CA MET A 228 9.89 -4.04 15.67
C MET A 228 9.67 -3.32 17.01
N LEU A 229 8.50 -2.72 17.20
CA LEU A 229 8.19 -1.95 18.40
C LEU A 229 7.94 -2.84 19.61
N SER A 230 7.36 -4.02 19.44
CA SER A 230 7.23 -5.03 20.50
C SER A 230 8.60 -5.48 21.02
N ASN A 231 9.56 -5.72 20.11
CA ASN A 231 10.94 -6.08 20.45
C ASN A 231 11.69 -4.94 21.16
N GLN A 232 11.26 -3.69 20.98
CA GLN A 232 11.78 -2.52 21.71
C GLN A 232 11.09 -2.30 23.07
N GLY A 233 10.13 -3.16 23.45
CA GLY A 233 9.46 -3.11 24.74
C GLY A 233 8.22 -2.20 24.79
N PHE A 234 7.72 -1.73 23.64
CA PHE A 234 6.45 -1.01 23.61
C PHE A 234 5.28 -1.99 23.71
N LYS A 235 4.22 -1.55 24.40
CA LYS A 235 2.97 -2.31 24.48
C LYS A 235 2.10 -1.98 23.27
N ILE A 236 1.89 -2.97 22.39
CA ILE A 236 1.02 -2.83 21.21
C ILE A 236 -0.40 -3.26 21.60
N ILE A 237 -1.38 -2.41 21.24
CA ILE A 237 -2.80 -2.63 21.51
C ILE A 237 -3.57 -2.55 20.22
N GLU A 238 -3.98 -3.71 19.69
CA GLU A 238 -4.88 -3.81 18.54
C GLU A 238 -6.32 -3.79 19.04
N ARG A 239 -7.10 -2.77 18.64
CA ARG A 239 -8.49 -2.60 19.07
C ARG A 239 -9.27 -1.71 18.11
N HIS A 240 -10.59 -1.69 18.24
CA HIS A 240 -11.40 -0.66 17.63
C HIS A 240 -11.16 0.68 18.36
N ILE A 241 -11.00 1.76 17.59
CA ILE A 241 -10.72 3.11 18.08
C ILE A 241 -11.87 4.02 17.63
N GLU A 242 -12.51 4.67 18.61
CA GLU A 242 -13.54 5.66 18.33
C GLU A 242 -12.91 6.98 17.83
N PRO A 243 -13.54 7.69 16.87
CA PRO A 243 -13.01 8.98 16.40
C PRO A 243 -12.83 10.03 17.49
N ASN A 244 -13.70 10.02 18.51
CA ASN A 244 -13.61 10.95 19.64
C ASN A 244 -12.43 10.68 20.58
N GLU A 245 -11.81 9.50 20.51
CA GLU A 245 -10.61 9.16 21.28
C GLU A 245 -9.33 9.74 20.68
N ILE A 246 -9.35 10.14 19.40
CA ILE A 246 -8.15 10.58 18.66
C ILE A 246 -7.45 11.74 19.39
N ALA A 247 -8.20 12.65 20.00
CA ALA A 247 -7.65 13.77 20.74
C ALA A 247 -6.90 13.39 22.04
N ASN A 248 -7.00 12.13 22.50
CA ASN A 248 -6.33 11.64 23.69
C ASN A 248 -4.91 11.12 23.43
N TYR A 249 -4.48 11.06 22.16
CA TYR A 249 -3.16 10.57 21.78
C TYR A 249 -2.18 11.74 21.56
N GLU A 250 -0.91 11.49 21.87
CA GLU A 250 0.15 12.49 21.80
C GLU A 250 0.78 12.55 20.40
N GLU A 251 0.90 11.40 19.76
CA GLU A 251 1.53 11.22 18.47
C GLU A 251 0.73 10.23 17.62
N ALA A 252 0.83 10.36 16.30
CA ALA A 252 0.25 9.42 15.35
C ALA A 252 1.15 9.27 14.12
N PHE A 253 1.08 8.10 13.45
CA PHE A 253 1.83 7.84 12.23
C PHE A 253 1.13 6.85 11.32
N LEU A 254 1.44 6.93 10.03
CA LEU A 254 1.03 5.97 9.01
C LEU A 254 2.14 4.95 8.73
N THR A 255 1.73 3.75 8.29
CA THR A 255 2.66 2.70 7.83
C THR A 255 2.21 2.10 6.51
N GLY A 256 3.16 1.93 5.58
CA GLY A 256 2.90 1.32 4.28
C GLY A 256 4.20 1.18 3.49
N THR A 257 4.19 0.40 2.43
CA THR A 257 5.40 0.19 1.60
C THR A 257 5.96 1.51 1.06
N ALA A 258 5.13 2.37 0.47
CA ALA A 258 5.55 3.67 -0.01
C ALA A 258 5.74 4.68 1.13
N ALA A 259 4.87 4.64 2.14
CA ALA A 259 4.91 5.55 3.28
C ALA A 259 6.05 5.22 4.26
N GLU A 260 6.54 3.96 4.29
CA GLU A 260 7.39 3.45 5.38
C GLU A 260 6.71 3.74 6.74
N ILE A 261 7.37 4.48 7.63
CA ILE A 261 6.73 5.13 8.76
C ILE A 261 6.69 6.64 8.46
N THR A 262 5.50 7.22 8.50
CA THR A 262 5.32 8.66 8.24
C THR A 262 4.51 9.29 9.36
N PRO A 263 5.08 10.24 10.13
CA PRO A 263 4.36 10.96 11.18
C PRO A 263 3.12 11.69 10.66
N ILE A 264 2.12 11.85 11.52
CA ILE A 264 0.93 12.66 11.28
C ILE A 264 1.03 13.92 12.14
N GLN A 265 0.91 15.09 11.51
CA GLN A 265 0.89 16.39 12.17
C GLN A 265 -0.49 16.74 12.72
N SER A 266 -1.54 16.41 11.94
CA SER A 266 -2.93 16.65 12.36
C SER A 266 -3.90 15.71 11.68
N ILE A 267 -5.04 15.47 12.34
CA ILE A 267 -6.25 14.89 11.76
C ILE A 267 -7.38 15.89 12.04
N ASP A 268 -7.97 16.42 10.98
CA ASP A 268 -8.88 17.57 11.07
C ASP A 268 -8.23 18.69 11.89
N ASP A 269 -8.88 19.14 12.98
CA ASP A 269 -8.36 20.16 13.89
C ASP A 269 -7.49 19.61 15.03
N ILE A 270 -7.38 18.27 15.16
CA ILE A 270 -6.60 17.61 16.22
C ILE A 270 -5.13 17.58 15.80
N LYS A 271 -4.26 18.12 16.65
CA LYS A 271 -2.81 18.21 16.40
C LYS A 271 -2.04 17.16 17.20
N PHE A 272 -0.95 16.63 16.60
CA PHE A 272 -0.04 15.68 17.20
C PHE A 272 1.38 16.23 17.26
N ASN A 273 2.18 15.71 18.20
CA ASN A 273 3.59 16.04 18.30
C ASN A 273 4.36 15.43 17.11
N THR A 274 5.21 16.25 16.47
CA THR A 274 6.10 15.86 15.39
C THR A 274 7.50 16.47 15.59
N GLY A 275 8.49 15.97 14.87
CA GLY A 275 9.87 16.48 14.91
C GLY A 275 10.85 15.56 15.63
N ASP A 276 12.12 16.00 15.72
CA ASP A 276 13.27 15.16 16.09
C ASP A 276 13.21 14.52 17.49
N SER A 277 12.45 15.08 18.40
CA SER A 277 12.33 14.59 19.79
C SER A 277 11.20 13.61 20.02
N THR A 278 10.43 13.29 18.97
CA THR A 278 9.25 12.43 19.09
C THR A 278 9.57 10.95 18.89
N LYS A 279 8.70 10.07 19.43
CA LYS A 279 8.81 8.62 19.26
C LYS A 279 8.58 8.22 17.81
N ASN A 280 7.59 8.81 17.13
CA ASN A 280 7.30 8.51 15.74
C ASN A 280 8.49 8.83 14.80
N PHE A 281 9.25 9.89 15.07
CA PHE A 281 10.47 10.20 14.32
C PHE A 281 11.57 9.14 14.56
N LYS A 282 11.77 8.72 15.81
CA LYS A 282 12.68 7.63 16.13
C LYS A 282 12.26 6.34 15.42
N PHE A 283 10.99 5.98 15.44
CA PHE A 283 10.47 4.79 14.77
C PHE A 283 10.70 4.84 13.25
N MET A 284 10.55 6.02 12.64
CA MET A 284 10.88 6.24 11.24
C MET A 284 12.35 5.93 10.94
N GLN A 285 13.28 6.38 11.81
CA GLN A 285 14.72 6.09 11.67
C GLN A 285 15.02 4.59 11.88
N ASP A 286 14.44 3.98 12.90
CA ASP A 286 14.63 2.57 13.21
C ASP A 286 14.13 1.67 12.05
N TYR A 287 12.96 1.97 11.49
CA TYR A 287 12.45 1.27 10.31
C TYR A 287 13.33 1.48 9.08
N HIS A 288 13.78 2.71 8.84
CA HIS A 288 14.72 3.01 7.74
C HIS A 288 16.00 2.17 7.82
N ASN A 289 16.55 2.00 9.02
CA ASN A 289 17.73 1.17 9.24
C ASN A 289 17.42 -0.33 9.05
N LEU A 290 16.27 -0.78 9.57
CA LEU A 290 15.83 -2.18 9.46
C LEU A 290 15.73 -2.65 8.01
N VAL A 291 15.10 -1.86 7.14
CA VAL A 291 14.88 -2.28 5.74
C VAL A 291 16.13 -2.19 4.86
N ARG A 292 17.23 -1.61 5.38
CA ARG A 292 18.52 -1.45 4.69
C ARG A 292 19.67 -2.25 5.32
N SER A 293 19.36 -3.04 6.38
CA SER A 293 20.33 -3.91 7.08
C SER A 293 20.76 -5.13 6.25
#